data_c7a001d4d50eaabe392fdb5131320bea
#
_entry.id   c7a001d4d50eaabe392fdb5131320bea
#
_cell.length_a   1.000
_cell.length_b   1.000
_cell.length_c   1.000
_cell.angle_alpha   90.00
_cell.angle_beta   90.00
_cell.angle_gamma   90.00
#
_symmetry.space_group_name_H-M   'P 1'
#
loop_
_entity.id
_entity.type
_entity.pdbx_description
1 polymer ?
#
loop_
_entity_poly.entity_id
_entity_poly.type
_entity_poly.pdbx_seq_one_letter_code
_entity_poly.pdbx_strand_id
1 'polypeptide(L)' 'MADFGPKTTVDEHGAAVLLGLTPPEVRWFSRVLGLGCKQDSGDAAQIVFTYEELKRLSSAAAASAK' A
#
# COMPACT_ATOMS: atom_id res chain seq x y z
N MET A 1 -18.37 3.69 -12.61
CA MET A 1 -17.30 4.41 -12.57
C MET A 1 -16.48 4.22 -11.34
N ALA A 2 -15.28 4.15 -11.54
CA ALA A 2 -14.41 3.90 -10.44
C ALA A 2 -14.27 5.14 -9.62
N ASP A 3 -14.50 5.01 -8.39
CA ASP A 3 -14.35 6.12 -7.56
C ASP A 3 -13.20 5.92 -6.68
N PHE A 4 -12.19 6.70 -6.83
CA PHE A 4 -11.08 6.65 -5.93
C PHE A 4 -11.35 7.60 -4.80
N GLY A 5 -12.35 7.30 -4.06
CA GLY A 5 -12.65 8.12 -2.92
C GLY A 5 -11.74 7.80 -1.75
N PRO A 6 -11.90 8.51 -0.66
CA PRO A 6 -11.06 8.29 0.51
C PRO A 6 -11.25 6.91 1.12
N LYS A 7 -12.33 6.24 0.77
CA LYS A 7 -12.57 4.91 1.29
C LYS A 7 -11.99 3.81 0.44
N THR A 8 -11.46 4.17 -0.72
CA THR A 8 -10.88 3.18 -1.60
C THR A 8 -9.55 2.73 -1.06
N THR A 9 -9.40 1.43 -0.92
CA THR A 9 -8.14 0.88 -0.45
C THR A 9 -7.72 -0.24 -1.38
N VAL A 10 -6.43 -0.53 -1.36
CA VAL A 10 -5.89 -1.65 -2.12
C VAL A 10 -5.07 -2.49 -1.16
N ASP A 11 -4.96 -3.76 -1.46
CA ASP A 11 -4.17 -4.62 -0.62
C ASP A 11 -2.69 -4.51 -1.00
N GLU A 12 -1.88 -5.28 -0.30
CA GLU A 12 -0.44 -5.25 -0.49
C GLU A 12 -0.08 -5.59 -1.93
N HIS A 13 -0.72 -6.59 -2.47
CA HIS A 13 -0.43 -7.04 -3.83
C HIS A 13 -0.81 -5.96 -4.84
N GLY A 14 -1.99 -5.36 -4.67
CA GLY A 14 -2.43 -4.30 -5.56
C GLY A 14 -1.52 -3.10 -5.49
N ALA A 15 -1.08 -2.75 -4.29
CA ALA A 15 -0.15 -1.64 -4.11
C ALA A 15 1.16 -1.92 -4.84
N ALA A 16 1.65 -3.15 -4.75
CA ALA A 16 2.90 -3.49 -5.42
C ALA A 16 2.77 -3.32 -6.92
N VAL A 17 1.67 -3.78 -7.47
CA VAL A 17 1.44 -3.66 -8.91
C VAL A 17 1.37 -2.19 -9.31
N LEU A 18 0.62 -1.41 -8.56
CA LEU A 18 0.43 0.00 -8.90
C LEU A 18 1.72 0.79 -8.78
N LEU A 19 2.57 0.44 -7.84
CA LEU A 19 3.79 1.19 -7.60
C LEU A 19 4.99 0.61 -8.34
N GLY A 20 4.82 -0.53 -8.98
CA GLY A 20 5.93 -1.16 -9.67
C GLY A 20 6.93 -1.78 -8.72
N LEU A 21 6.45 -2.23 -7.57
CA LEU A 21 7.30 -2.84 -6.56
C LEU A 21 6.92 -4.29 -6.38
N THR A 22 7.72 -5.01 -5.62
CA THR A 22 7.34 -6.36 -5.24
C THR A 22 6.57 -6.30 -3.92
N PRO A 23 5.75 -7.31 -3.63
CA PRO A 23 5.04 -7.33 -2.36
C PRO A 23 5.94 -7.22 -1.13
N PRO A 24 7.09 -7.90 -1.07
CA PRO A 24 7.98 -7.71 0.06
C PRO A 24 8.47 -6.28 0.21
N GLU A 25 8.69 -5.59 -0.90
CA GLU A 25 9.11 -4.20 -0.83
C GLU A 25 8.01 -3.31 -0.27
N VAL A 26 6.78 -3.55 -0.71
CA VAL A 26 5.66 -2.78 -0.18
C VAL A 26 5.54 -3.00 1.32
N ARG A 27 5.69 -4.25 1.75
CA ARG A 27 5.61 -4.57 3.17
C ARG A 27 6.71 -3.87 3.95
N TRP A 28 7.90 -3.84 3.39
CA TRP A 28 9.02 -3.20 4.06
C TRP A 28 8.77 -1.71 4.24
N PHE A 29 8.35 -1.05 3.16
CA PHE A 29 8.06 0.38 3.25
C PHE A 29 6.91 0.65 4.21
N SER A 30 5.91 -0.21 4.20
CA SER A 30 4.79 -0.06 5.10
C SER A 30 5.26 -0.08 6.55
N ARG A 31 6.16 -0.98 6.86
CA ARG A 31 6.66 -1.10 8.22
C ARG A 31 7.51 0.10 8.59
N VAL A 32 8.41 0.49 7.71
CA VAL A 32 9.34 1.57 7.99
C VAL A 32 8.60 2.90 8.14
N LEU A 33 7.64 3.14 7.27
CA LEU A 33 6.92 4.40 7.27
C LEU A 33 5.71 4.40 8.19
N GLY A 34 5.32 3.24 8.66
CA GLY A 34 4.16 3.14 9.51
C GLY A 34 2.86 3.34 8.75
N LEU A 35 2.82 2.92 7.50
CA LEU A 35 1.64 3.08 6.68
C LEU A 35 0.87 1.78 6.59
N GLY A 36 -0.36 1.89 6.13
CA GLY A 36 -1.18 0.70 5.93
C GLY A 36 -2.05 0.44 7.13
N CYS A 37 -3.21 -0.15 6.88
CA CYS A 37 -4.12 -0.52 7.93
C CYS A 37 -4.34 -2.00 7.89
N LYS A 38 -4.38 -2.62 9.05
CA LYS A 38 -4.68 -4.01 9.14
C LYS A 38 -6.18 -4.19 9.08
N GLN A 39 -6.63 -5.00 8.18
CA GLN A 39 -8.04 -5.23 8.01
C GLN A 39 -8.34 -6.70 8.24
N ASP A 40 -9.20 -6.97 9.19
CA ASP A 40 -9.62 -8.33 9.46
C ASP A 40 -10.67 -8.72 8.45
N SER A 41 -10.40 -9.78 7.76
CA SER A 41 -11.34 -10.22 6.77
C SER A 41 -11.53 -11.71 6.97
N GLY A 42 -12.40 -12.08 7.85
CA GLY A 42 -12.68 -13.47 8.10
C GLY A 42 -11.50 -14.17 8.71
N ASP A 43 -10.89 -15.06 7.94
CA ASP A 43 -9.85 -15.90 8.47
C ASP A 43 -8.49 -15.25 8.54
N ALA A 44 -8.27 -14.21 7.78
CA ALA A 44 -6.94 -13.66 7.67
C ALA A 44 -6.97 -12.17 7.79
N ALA A 45 -5.91 -11.63 8.36
CA ALA A 45 -5.75 -10.19 8.41
C ALA A 45 -4.96 -9.76 7.20
N GLN A 46 -5.38 -8.71 6.57
CA GLN A 46 -4.69 -8.16 5.41
C GLN A 46 -4.28 -6.74 5.69
N ILE A 47 -3.20 -6.32 5.07
CA ILE A 47 -2.79 -4.93 5.14
C ILE A 47 -3.28 -4.25 3.88
N VAL A 48 -4.00 -3.15 4.06
CA VAL A 48 -4.52 -2.39 2.94
C VAL A 48 -4.03 -0.96 3.05
N PHE A 49 -4.01 -0.28 1.93
CA PHE A 49 -3.49 1.07 1.85
C PHE A 49 -4.53 1.99 1.23
N THR A 50 -4.65 3.19 1.76
CA THR A 50 -5.47 4.20 1.15
C THR A 50 -4.69 4.88 0.02
N TYR A 51 -5.40 5.67 -0.76
CA TYR A 51 -4.76 6.37 -1.86
C TYR A 51 -3.64 7.27 -1.36
N GLU A 52 -3.86 7.95 -0.24
CA GLU A 52 -2.83 8.82 0.31
C GLU A 52 -1.62 8.03 0.76
N GLU A 53 -1.86 6.87 1.32
CA GLU A 53 -0.75 6.03 1.74
C GLU A 53 0.03 5.53 0.53
N LEU A 54 -0.67 5.25 -0.55
CA LEU A 54 -0.01 4.84 -1.78
C LEU A 54 0.89 5.95 -2.30
N LYS A 55 0.44 7.18 -2.20
CA LYS A 55 1.26 8.32 -2.63
C LYS A 55 2.52 8.41 -1.80
N ARG A 56 2.41 8.19 -0.50
CA ARG A 56 3.58 8.24 0.36
C ARG A 56 4.53 7.09 0.06
N LEU A 57 3.98 5.92 -0.20
CA LEU A 57 4.81 4.78 -0.58
C LEU A 57 5.54 5.05 -1.88
N SER A 58 4.83 5.62 -2.84
CA SER A 58 5.43 5.92 -4.14
C SER A 58 6.57 6.93 -3.97
N SER A 59 6.34 7.93 -3.15
CA SER A 59 7.35 8.94 -2.91
C SER A 59 8.58 8.35 -2.24
N ALA A 60 8.35 7.48 -1.26
CA ALA A 60 9.46 6.84 -0.57
C ALA A 60 10.22 5.91 -1.50
N ALA A 61 9.52 5.19 -2.34
CA ALA A 61 10.18 4.29 -3.28
C ALA A 61 11.00 5.07 -4.28
N ALA A 62 10.50 6.20 -4.74
CA ALA A 62 11.23 7.04 -5.67
C ALA A 62 12.48 7.60 -5.00
N ALA A 63 12.37 7.96 -3.73
CA ALA A 63 13.51 8.49 -3.02
C ALA A 63 14.57 7.43 -2.76
N SER A 64 14.13 6.18 -2.60
CA SER A 64 15.06 5.08 -2.37
C SER A 64 15.71 4.59 -3.65
N ALA A 65 15.03 4.74 -4.76
CA ALA A 65 15.56 4.27 -6.02
C ALA A 65 16.66 5.19 -6.46
N LYS A 66 17.76 4.64 -6.82
CA LYS A 66 18.88 5.49 -7.21
C LYS A 66 19.34 5.11 -8.57
#